data_678081bd50fce0badaf65141070869e5
#
_entry.id   678081bd50fce0badaf65141070869e5
#
_cell.length_a   1.000
_cell.length_b   1.000
_cell.length_c   1.000
_cell.angle_alpha   90.00
_cell.angle_beta   90.00
_cell.angle_gamma   90.00
#
_symmetry.space_group_name_H-M   'P 1'
#
loop_
_entity.id
_entity.type
_entity.pdbx_description
1 polymer ?
#
loop_
_entity_poly.entity_id
_entity_poly.type
_entity_poly.pdbx_seq_one_letter_code
_entity_poly.pdbx_strand_id
1 'polypeptide(L)'
;MRSVRIITTAVVIAALAVTGCASRSADQTAAASSSSASSAPTTNPTTDATTQPTAGSTGTMTPTTVTPTNPSCALSPNTGPAGAPVTLSCRGFAPSEPVEVSFGATVLTTAKATTSGQITASFAVPGGFAGSTIPGRHDIFQAKGRRSGKIASATFTVAALAKPACAVAPRTGLAGSRVTLSCRGFAGSERVDVTFGAAVLATAKATAGGQVSASFAVPSGFAGSHYPGRKDTFQAKGRQSAKVASATFTVTG
;
A
#
# COMPACT_ATOMS: atom_id res chain seq x y z
N MET A 1 1.56 59.08 7.57
CA MET A 1 1.27 58.26 8.74
C MET A 1 0.01 57.43 8.44
N ARG A 2 0.15 56.17 8.06
CA ARG A 2 -0.97 55.26 7.77
C ARG A 2 -1.06 54.25 8.89
N SER A 3 -2.16 54.28 9.64
CA SER A 3 -2.46 53.35 10.74
C SER A 3 -2.80 51.98 10.20
N VAL A 4 -2.01 50.96 10.64
CA VAL A 4 -2.29 49.57 10.37
C VAL A 4 -3.21 49.08 11.51
N ARG A 5 -4.43 48.64 11.14
CA ARG A 5 -5.36 47.97 12.06
C ARG A 5 -5.06 46.46 12.04
N ILE A 6 -4.63 45.96 13.19
CA ILE A 6 -4.47 44.54 13.43
C ILE A 6 -5.83 43.97 13.86
N ILE A 7 -6.38 43.08 13.05
CA ILE A 7 -7.60 42.32 13.38
C ILE A 7 -7.17 41.02 14.04
N THR A 8 -7.41 40.92 15.33
CA THR A 8 -7.19 39.70 16.11
C THR A 8 -8.42 38.80 15.98
N THR A 9 -8.28 37.69 15.27
CA THR A 9 -9.35 36.68 15.16
C THR A 9 -9.20 35.68 16.30
N ALA A 10 -10.17 35.67 17.21
CA ALA A 10 -10.29 34.70 18.27
C ALA A 10 -10.72 33.33 17.72
N VAL A 11 -9.92 32.31 17.97
CA VAL A 11 -10.26 30.91 17.68
C VAL A 11 -11.03 30.35 18.89
N VAL A 12 -12.31 30.07 18.69
CA VAL A 12 -13.14 29.33 19.64
C VAL A 12 -12.93 27.84 19.42
N ILE A 13 -12.31 27.18 20.38
CA ILE A 13 -12.18 25.73 20.43
C ILE A 13 -13.42 25.19 21.14
N ALA A 14 -14.31 24.55 20.40
CA ALA A 14 -15.43 23.79 20.94
C ALA A 14 -14.95 22.36 21.22
N ALA A 15 -14.83 22.03 22.51
CA ALA A 15 -14.63 20.66 22.98
C ALA A 15 -15.96 19.91 22.96
N LEU A 16 -16.09 18.90 22.10
CA LEU A 16 -17.19 17.93 22.17
C LEU A 16 -16.74 16.74 23.01
N ALA A 17 -17.31 16.63 24.19
CA ALA A 17 -17.28 15.44 25.01
C ALA A 17 -18.25 14.41 24.41
N VAL A 18 -17.74 13.25 24.00
CA VAL A 18 -18.57 12.10 23.63
C VAL A 18 -18.61 11.15 24.81
N THR A 19 -19.77 11.15 25.48
CA THR A 19 -20.16 10.25 26.54
C THR A 19 -20.44 8.87 25.92
N GLY A 20 -19.91 7.82 26.56
CA GLY A 20 -20.06 6.46 26.13
C GLY A 20 -21.46 5.91 26.21
N CYS A 21 -21.75 4.90 25.40
CA CYS A 21 -22.77 3.89 25.67
C CYS A 21 -22.17 2.53 25.40
N ALA A 22 -22.01 1.81 26.49
CA ALA A 22 -21.83 0.38 26.52
C ALA A 22 -23.17 -0.28 26.12
N SER A 23 -23.14 -1.23 25.23
CA SER A 23 -24.23 -2.18 25.07
C SER A 23 -23.68 -3.57 24.93
N ARG A 24 -24.06 -4.33 25.90
CA ARG A 24 -23.98 -5.75 26.20
C ARG A 24 -24.60 -6.63 25.11
N SER A 25 -23.98 -7.82 25.02
CA SER A 25 -24.62 -9.16 25.08
C SER A 25 -25.51 -9.62 23.95
N ALA A 26 -25.15 -10.74 23.41
CA ALA A 26 -25.78 -12.06 23.50
C ALA A 26 -25.01 -12.97 22.59
N ASP A 27 -24.30 -13.99 23.06
CA ASP A 27 -24.74 -15.30 23.47
C ASP A 27 -25.65 -15.95 22.42
N GLN A 28 -25.11 -16.95 21.74
CA GLN A 28 -25.75 -18.20 21.38
C GLN A 28 -24.78 -19.09 20.60
N THR A 29 -24.29 -20.11 21.29
CA THR A 29 -24.73 -21.50 21.20
C THR A 29 -24.18 -22.29 20.04
N ALA A 30 -23.24 -23.11 20.42
CA ALA A 30 -22.98 -24.51 20.06
C ALA A 30 -23.67 -25.10 18.83
N ALA A 31 -22.86 -25.64 17.96
CA ALA A 31 -23.18 -26.91 17.32
C ALA A 31 -21.91 -27.75 17.19
N ALA A 32 -21.85 -28.74 18.01
CA ALA A 32 -20.96 -29.89 17.92
C ALA A 32 -21.41 -30.77 16.74
N SER A 33 -20.47 -31.34 16.03
CA SER A 33 -20.62 -32.65 15.36
C SER A 33 -19.23 -33.08 14.92
N SER A 34 -18.73 -34.00 15.59
CA SER A 34 -18.59 -35.47 15.51
C SER A 34 -17.39 -35.87 14.66
N SER A 35 -16.39 -36.36 15.39
CA SER A 35 -15.86 -37.71 15.42
C SER A 35 -15.85 -38.50 14.11
N SER A 36 -14.67 -38.79 13.62
CA SER A 36 -14.44 -40.11 13.04
C SER A 36 -13.02 -40.53 13.37
N ALA A 37 -12.92 -41.36 14.36
CA ALA A 37 -11.82 -42.24 14.60
C ALA A 37 -11.79 -43.30 13.49
N SER A 38 -10.66 -43.59 12.91
CA SER A 38 -10.43 -44.82 12.18
C SER A 38 -9.06 -45.35 12.52
N SER A 39 -9.14 -46.31 13.33
CA SER A 39 -8.41 -47.55 13.57
C SER A 39 -7.11 -47.79 12.81
N ALA A 40 -6.08 -48.04 13.60
CA ALA A 40 -4.88 -48.78 13.22
C ALA A 40 -5.21 -50.24 12.88
N PRO A 41 -4.38 -50.95 12.16
CA PRO A 41 -4.01 -52.29 12.53
C PRO A 41 -2.52 -52.40 12.82
N THR A 42 -2.27 -52.90 14.01
CA THR A 42 -1.10 -53.58 14.50
C THR A 42 -0.85 -54.86 13.68
N THR A 43 0.33 -54.99 13.12
CA THR A 43 0.94 -56.31 12.89
C THR A 43 2.44 -56.16 13.01
N ASN A 44 2.94 -56.68 14.12
CA ASN A 44 4.25 -57.30 14.17
C ASN A 44 4.07 -58.78 13.81
N PRO A 45 5.01 -59.44 13.13
CA PRO A 45 6.07 -60.11 13.86
C PRO A 45 7.44 -60.27 13.15
N THR A 46 8.46 -60.38 13.98
CA THR A 46 9.43 -61.48 14.02
C THR A 46 10.60 -61.49 13.04
N THR A 47 11.76 -61.30 13.67
CA THR A 47 13.03 -62.02 13.68
C THR A 47 13.93 -62.11 12.45
N ASP A 48 15.17 -61.73 12.76
CA ASP A 48 16.42 -62.33 12.32
C ASP A 48 17.02 -61.94 10.97
N ALA A 49 18.07 -61.16 11.06
CA ALA A 49 19.38 -61.49 10.42
C ALA A 49 20.43 -60.49 10.90
N THR A 50 21.31 -61.03 11.77
CA THR A 50 22.62 -60.46 12.03
C THR A 50 23.39 -60.25 10.75
N THR A 51 23.63 -58.96 10.39
CA THR A 51 24.68 -58.59 9.45
C THR A 51 25.47 -57.43 10.05
N GLN A 52 26.72 -57.79 10.36
CA GLN A 52 27.79 -56.93 10.84
C GLN A 52 27.89 -55.64 10.01
N PRO A 53 27.90 -54.42 10.61
CA PRO A 53 28.14 -53.21 9.84
C PRO A 53 29.61 -53.11 9.48
N THR A 54 29.88 -53.21 8.21
CA THR A 54 31.15 -52.81 7.58
C THR A 54 31.37 -51.33 7.90
N ALA A 55 32.54 -51.02 8.45
CA ALA A 55 32.99 -49.68 8.76
C ALA A 55 32.89 -48.81 7.50
N GLY A 56 31.79 -48.05 7.40
CA GLY A 56 31.60 -47.04 6.39
C GLY A 56 32.46 -45.84 6.69
N SER A 57 33.30 -45.52 5.75
CA SER A 57 34.14 -44.36 5.59
C SER A 57 33.57 -43.14 6.28
N THR A 58 34.26 -42.62 7.29
CA THR A 58 34.03 -41.29 7.87
C THR A 58 34.36 -40.25 6.82
N GLY A 59 33.36 -39.90 5.99
CA GLY A 59 33.47 -38.75 5.13
C GLY A 59 33.64 -37.53 6.02
N THR A 60 34.87 -37.04 6.09
CA THR A 60 35.17 -35.72 6.70
C THR A 60 34.37 -34.68 5.95
N MET A 61 33.23 -34.26 6.53
CA MET A 61 32.54 -33.08 6.05
C MET A 61 33.46 -31.89 6.27
N THR A 62 34.14 -31.50 5.24
CA THR A 62 34.87 -30.24 5.22
C THR A 62 33.86 -29.14 5.52
N PRO A 63 34.00 -28.39 6.62
CA PRO A 63 33.10 -27.27 6.88
C PRO A 63 33.26 -26.31 5.71
N THR A 64 32.21 -26.16 4.91
CA THR A 64 32.15 -25.13 3.89
C THR A 64 32.26 -23.80 4.64
N THR A 65 33.45 -23.22 4.63
CA THR A 65 33.69 -21.88 5.19
C THR A 65 32.87 -20.91 4.40
N VAL A 66 31.68 -20.55 4.91
CA VAL A 66 30.85 -19.50 4.35
C VAL A 66 31.60 -18.20 4.61
N THR A 67 32.29 -17.71 3.59
CA THR A 67 32.94 -16.41 3.64
C THR A 67 31.89 -15.38 4.05
N PRO A 68 32.10 -14.58 5.09
CA PRO A 68 31.14 -13.58 5.53
C PRO A 68 30.98 -12.53 4.42
N THR A 69 29.96 -12.71 3.61
CA THR A 69 29.61 -11.73 2.57
C THR A 69 29.02 -10.50 3.26
N ASN A 70 29.53 -9.32 2.93
CA ASN A 70 28.91 -8.08 3.37
C ASN A 70 27.46 -8.02 2.90
N PRO A 71 26.52 -7.63 3.75
CA PRO A 71 25.13 -7.57 3.37
C PRO A 71 24.94 -6.50 2.30
N SER A 72 24.11 -6.80 1.32
CA SER A 72 23.75 -5.87 0.23
C SER A 72 22.28 -6.00 -0.12
N CYS A 73 21.68 -4.89 -0.52
CA CYS A 73 20.28 -4.81 -0.93
C CYS A 73 20.13 -4.13 -2.29
N ALA A 74 19.07 -4.50 -2.99
CA ALA A 74 18.62 -3.84 -4.23
C ALA A 74 17.11 -3.69 -4.19
N LEU A 75 16.61 -2.59 -4.76
CA LEU A 75 15.17 -2.32 -4.96
C LEU A 75 14.78 -2.49 -6.42
N SER A 76 13.63 -3.08 -6.64
CA SER A 76 13.02 -3.21 -7.96
C SER A 76 11.52 -2.88 -7.90
N PRO A 77 11.08 -1.84 -8.63
CA PRO A 77 11.86 -0.80 -9.27
C PRO A 77 12.61 0.07 -8.25
N ASN A 78 13.72 0.70 -8.63
CA ASN A 78 14.50 1.60 -7.78
C ASN A 78 14.15 3.09 -7.98
N THR A 79 13.15 3.36 -8.83
CA THR A 79 12.59 4.69 -9.07
C THR A 79 11.09 4.60 -9.28
N GLY A 80 10.36 5.62 -8.85
CA GLY A 80 8.90 5.69 -8.97
C GLY A 80 8.31 6.79 -8.11
N PRO A 81 7.00 7.04 -8.22
CA PRO A 81 6.33 7.99 -7.33
C PRO A 81 6.21 7.43 -5.91
N ALA A 82 5.97 8.32 -4.95
CA ALA A 82 5.53 7.92 -3.62
C ALA A 82 4.27 7.05 -3.71
N GLY A 83 4.19 5.98 -2.91
CA GLY A 83 3.12 4.99 -2.97
C GLY A 83 3.36 3.87 -4.00
N ALA A 84 4.40 3.94 -4.82
CA ALA A 84 4.72 2.87 -5.77
C ALA A 84 5.05 1.56 -5.04
N PRO A 85 4.60 0.40 -5.54
CA PRO A 85 5.01 -0.88 -5.01
C PRO A 85 6.47 -1.15 -5.41
N VAL A 86 7.26 -1.63 -4.45
CA VAL A 86 8.66 -2.00 -4.65
C VAL A 86 8.95 -3.33 -3.97
N THR A 87 9.92 -4.04 -4.51
CA THR A 87 10.45 -5.27 -3.92
C THR A 87 11.92 -5.04 -3.56
N LEU A 88 12.23 -5.21 -2.27
CA LEU A 88 13.59 -5.18 -1.74
C LEU A 88 14.13 -6.61 -1.72
N SER A 89 15.25 -6.83 -2.38
CA SER A 89 15.97 -8.10 -2.36
C SER A 89 17.34 -7.88 -1.73
N CYS A 90 17.64 -8.63 -0.66
CA CYS A 90 18.91 -8.50 0.04
C CYS A 90 19.57 -9.86 0.23
N ARG A 91 20.89 -9.85 0.49
CA ARG A 91 21.73 -11.03 0.76
C ARG A 91 22.77 -10.73 1.84
N GLY A 92 23.39 -11.79 2.40
CA GLY A 92 24.47 -11.67 3.36
C GLY A 92 24.04 -11.62 4.82
N PHE A 93 22.77 -11.89 5.12
CA PHE A 93 22.24 -12.03 6.47
C PHE A 93 22.53 -13.42 7.06
N ALA A 94 22.28 -13.59 8.36
CA ALA A 94 22.42 -14.91 8.96
C ALA A 94 21.27 -15.85 8.49
N PRO A 95 21.53 -17.15 8.36
CA PRO A 95 20.50 -18.10 7.98
C PRO A 95 19.28 -18.03 8.90
N SER A 96 18.10 -18.01 8.30
CA SER A 96 16.81 -18.05 9.00
C SER A 96 16.58 -16.96 10.05
N GLU A 97 17.35 -15.84 10.00
CA GLU A 97 17.12 -14.72 10.93
C GLU A 97 15.96 -13.82 10.49
N PRO A 98 15.25 -13.21 11.45
CA PRO A 98 14.33 -12.12 11.13
C PRO A 98 15.11 -10.87 10.71
N VAL A 99 14.72 -10.27 9.60
CA VAL A 99 15.30 -9.04 9.06
C VAL A 99 14.22 -7.97 8.99
N GLU A 100 14.42 -6.87 9.66
CA GLU A 100 13.53 -5.71 9.63
C GLU A 100 13.88 -4.81 8.46
N VAL A 101 12.87 -4.45 7.69
CA VAL A 101 12.97 -3.46 6.63
C VAL A 101 12.36 -2.16 7.13
N SER A 102 13.14 -1.08 7.11
CA SER A 102 12.72 0.22 7.65
C SER A 102 13.01 1.36 6.68
N PHE A 103 12.29 2.43 6.88
CA PHE A 103 12.50 3.74 6.29
C PHE A 103 12.58 4.78 7.41
N GLY A 104 13.76 5.34 7.62
CA GLY A 104 14.04 6.14 8.80
C GLY A 104 13.80 5.34 10.08
N ALA A 105 13.01 5.87 11.00
CA ALA A 105 12.64 5.19 12.25
C ALA A 105 11.43 4.23 12.11
N THR A 106 10.78 4.19 10.94
CA THR A 106 9.56 3.40 10.74
C THR A 106 9.89 2.03 10.17
N VAL A 107 9.49 0.97 10.87
CA VAL A 107 9.54 -0.41 10.34
C VAL A 107 8.38 -0.60 9.37
N LEU A 108 8.69 -0.96 8.13
CA LEU A 108 7.71 -1.19 7.07
C LEU A 108 7.24 -2.64 7.05
N THR A 109 8.17 -3.56 7.22
CA THR A 109 7.89 -5.00 7.22
C THR A 109 9.06 -5.77 7.86
N THR A 110 8.81 -7.04 8.17
CA THR A 110 9.83 -7.98 8.63
C THR A 110 9.79 -9.21 7.73
N ALA A 111 10.94 -9.62 7.22
CA ALA A 111 11.09 -10.82 6.42
C ALA A 111 12.05 -11.82 7.11
N LYS A 112 11.84 -13.11 6.89
CA LYS A 112 12.75 -14.15 7.38
C LYS A 112 13.77 -14.46 6.30
N ALA A 113 15.05 -14.44 6.66
CA ALA A 113 16.12 -14.84 5.75
C ALA A 113 16.03 -16.33 5.40
N THR A 114 16.37 -16.67 4.18
CA THR A 114 16.52 -18.06 3.74
C THR A 114 17.71 -18.73 4.44
N THR A 115 17.88 -20.01 4.25
CA THR A 115 19.08 -20.74 4.72
C THR A 115 20.38 -20.23 4.09
N SER A 116 20.28 -19.58 2.91
CA SER A 116 21.39 -18.90 2.22
C SER A 116 21.57 -17.43 2.64
N GLY A 117 20.79 -16.94 3.60
CA GLY A 117 20.88 -15.56 4.09
C GLY A 117 20.30 -14.49 3.15
N GLN A 118 19.35 -14.87 2.32
CA GLN A 118 18.66 -13.96 1.40
C GLN A 118 17.29 -13.58 1.94
N ILE A 119 16.82 -12.36 1.68
CA ILE A 119 15.44 -11.92 1.91
C ILE A 119 14.86 -11.30 0.66
N THR A 120 13.53 -11.40 0.56
CA THR A 120 12.71 -10.63 -0.38
C THR A 120 11.53 -10.04 0.39
N ALA A 121 11.32 -8.74 0.26
CA ALA A 121 10.24 -8.05 0.92
C ALA A 121 9.58 -7.04 -0.04
N SER A 122 8.26 -7.08 -0.15
CA SER A 122 7.48 -6.16 -0.99
C SER A 122 6.69 -5.20 -0.10
N PHE A 123 6.74 -3.91 -0.43
CA PHE A 123 6.04 -2.85 0.28
C PHE A 123 5.76 -1.68 -0.65
N ALA A 124 4.91 -0.75 -0.22
CA ALA A 124 4.72 0.51 -0.93
C ALA A 124 5.69 1.57 -0.40
N VAL A 125 6.27 2.37 -1.29
CA VAL A 125 7.13 3.50 -0.90
C VAL A 125 6.30 4.47 -0.04
N PRO A 126 6.71 4.79 1.18
CA PRO A 126 5.94 5.65 2.06
C PRO A 126 5.67 7.02 1.46
N GLY A 127 4.39 7.42 1.40
CA GLY A 127 3.95 8.69 0.80
C GLY A 127 3.67 9.81 1.80
N GLY A 128 3.69 9.53 3.10
CA GLY A 128 3.24 10.46 4.15
C GLY A 128 4.33 11.28 4.84
N PHE A 129 5.60 11.13 4.46
CA PHE A 129 6.70 11.86 5.10
C PHE A 129 6.98 13.18 4.38
N ALA A 130 7.33 14.20 5.16
CA ALA A 130 7.74 15.49 4.60
C ALA A 130 8.88 15.28 3.59
N GLY A 131 8.65 15.68 2.35
CA GLY A 131 9.58 15.52 1.24
C GLY A 131 9.49 14.23 0.44
N SER A 132 8.68 13.23 0.84
CA SER A 132 8.49 11.99 0.06
C SER A 132 7.86 12.22 -1.32
N THR A 133 7.34 13.40 -1.59
CA THR A 133 6.76 13.81 -2.87
C THR A 133 7.70 14.70 -3.70
N ILE A 134 8.89 15.03 -3.19
CA ILE A 134 9.85 15.88 -3.92
C ILE A 134 10.54 15.05 -5.00
N PRO A 135 10.38 15.40 -6.28
CA PRO A 135 11.05 14.70 -7.38
C PRO A 135 12.57 14.79 -7.27
N GLY A 136 13.26 13.70 -7.62
CA GLY A 136 14.72 13.61 -7.56
C GLY A 136 15.29 13.32 -6.17
N ARG A 137 14.44 13.27 -5.13
CA ARG A 137 14.87 12.87 -3.79
C ARG A 137 15.26 11.40 -3.77
N HIS A 138 16.32 11.13 -3.03
CA HIS A 138 16.78 9.77 -2.77
C HIS A 138 16.34 9.33 -1.37
N ASP A 139 15.50 8.31 -1.32
CA ASP A 139 15.06 7.69 -0.08
C ASP A 139 15.88 6.42 0.18
N ILE A 140 16.39 6.29 1.41
CA ILE A 140 17.21 5.14 1.81
C ILE A 140 16.36 4.18 2.64
N PHE A 141 16.22 2.96 2.14
CA PHE A 141 15.63 1.85 2.86
C PHE A 141 16.72 0.99 3.48
N GLN A 142 16.52 0.59 4.72
CA GLN A 142 17.49 -0.24 5.45
C GLN A 142 16.88 -1.60 5.78
N ALA A 143 17.68 -2.64 5.65
CA ALA A 143 17.39 -3.98 6.14
C ALA A 143 18.36 -4.30 7.27
N LYS A 144 17.85 -4.65 8.46
CA LYS A 144 18.64 -4.96 9.65
C LYS A 144 18.33 -6.36 10.17
N GLY A 145 19.32 -7.23 10.21
CA GLY A 145 19.22 -8.55 10.82
C GLY A 145 19.15 -8.44 12.34
N ARG A 146 18.11 -9.03 12.94
CA ARG A 146 17.87 -8.92 14.41
C ARG A 146 18.89 -9.72 15.23
N ARG A 147 19.44 -10.80 14.69
CA ARG A 147 20.45 -11.63 15.38
C ARG A 147 21.86 -11.25 15.03
N SER A 148 22.13 -11.06 13.75
CA SER A 148 23.48 -10.73 13.27
C SER A 148 23.87 -9.27 13.47
N GLY A 149 22.89 -8.37 13.66
CA GLY A 149 23.10 -6.93 13.68
C GLY A 149 23.54 -6.33 12.34
N LYS A 150 23.66 -7.15 11.30
CA LYS A 150 24.08 -6.69 9.97
C LYS A 150 23.07 -5.73 9.38
N ILE A 151 23.55 -4.69 8.71
CA ILE A 151 22.72 -3.68 8.06
C ILE A 151 23.11 -3.59 6.59
N ALA A 152 22.12 -3.58 5.71
CA ALA A 152 22.26 -3.27 4.30
C ALA A 152 21.26 -2.19 3.91
N SER A 153 21.58 -1.38 2.92
CA SER A 153 20.69 -0.33 2.44
C SER A 153 20.52 -0.39 0.94
N ALA A 154 19.37 0.15 0.49
CA ALA A 154 19.08 0.38 -0.91
C ALA A 154 18.45 1.75 -1.09
N THR A 155 18.79 2.42 -2.19
CA THR A 155 18.30 3.76 -2.49
C THR A 155 17.17 3.70 -3.51
N PHE A 156 16.12 4.45 -3.23
CA PHE A 156 14.99 4.68 -4.13
C PHE A 156 14.98 6.14 -4.57
N THR A 157 14.82 6.39 -5.86
CA THR A 157 14.69 7.75 -6.39
C THR A 157 13.22 8.09 -6.58
N VAL A 158 12.75 9.12 -5.90
CA VAL A 158 11.38 9.59 -6.03
C VAL A 158 11.20 10.26 -7.39
N ALA A 159 10.36 9.69 -8.24
CA ALA A 159 9.99 10.28 -9.51
C ALA A 159 8.90 11.35 -9.32
N ALA A 160 8.88 12.33 -10.23
CA ALA A 160 7.77 13.26 -10.29
C ALA A 160 6.46 12.51 -10.54
N LEU A 161 5.43 12.85 -9.78
CA LEU A 161 4.08 12.44 -10.15
C LEU A 161 3.73 13.09 -11.50
N ALA A 162 3.20 12.31 -12.42
CA ALA A 162 2.68 12.83 -13.68
C ALA A 162 1.72 14.01 -13.39
N LYS A 163 1.67 14.98 -14.31
CA LYS A 163 0.67 16.04 -14.23
C LYS A 163 -0.72 15.42 -14.15
N PRO A 164 -1.55 15.84 -13.20
CA PRO A 164 -2.87 15.23 -13.06
C PRO A 164 -3.70 15.51 -14.30
N ALA A 165 -4.37 14.50 -14.80
CA ALA A 165 -5.25 14.59 -15.97
C ALA A 165 -6.41 13.63 -15.81
N CYS A 166 -7.58 14.03 -16.26
CA CYS A 166 -8.80 13.23 -16.27
C CYS A 166 -9.42 13.16 -17.67
N ALA A 167 -10.12 12.07 -17.91
CA ALA A 167 -11.01 11.89 -19.04
C ALA A 167 -12.34 11.31 -18.56
N VAL A 168 -13.45 11.76 -19.14
CA VAL A 168 -14.79 11.22 -18.88
C VAL A 168 -15.26 10.40 -20.08
N ALA A 169 -15.90 9.29 -19.83
CA ALA A 169 -16.47 8.41 -20.83
C ALA A 169 -17.88 7.95 -20.42
N PRO A 170 -18.89 8.07 -21.31
CA PRO A 170 -18.87 8.83 -22.55
C PRO A 170 -18.63 10.31 -22.33
N ARG A 171 -18.21 11.05 -23.36
CA ARG A 171 -17.97 12.51 -23.26
C ARG A 171 -19.22 13.37 -23.49
N THR A 172 -20.26 12.73 -23.99
CA THR A 172 -21.56 13.35 -24.29
C THR A 172 -22.68 12.42 -23.85
N GLY A 173 -23.83 12.99 -23.49
CA GLY A 173 -25.02 12.22 -23.10
C GLY A 173 -26.06 13.10 -22.42
N LEU A 174 -27.16 12.50 -22.04
CA LEU A 174 -28.25 13.18 -21.32
C LEU A 174 -27.85 13.45 -19.87
N ALA A 175 -28.45 14.45 -19.25
CA ALA A 175 -28.47 14.61 -17.81
C ALA A 175 -29.04 13.32 -17.17
N GLY A 176 -28.42 12.84 -16.09
CA GLY A 176 -28.76 11.57 -15.44
C GLY A 176 -28.04 10.33 -16.03
N SER A 177 -27.41 10.45 -17.21
CA SER A 177 -26.66 9.33 -17.79
C SER A 177 -25.45 8.95 -16.90
N ARG A 178 -25.11 7.67 -16.92
CA ARG A 178 -23.94 7.16 -16.19
C ARG A 178 -22.67 7.43 -16.97
N VAL A 179 -21.67 7.97 -16.31
CA VAL A 179 -20.33 8.23 -16.85
C VAL A 179 -19.26 7.67 -15.94
N THR A 180 -18.10 7.40 -16.52
CA THR A 180 -16.91 7.00 -15.78
C THR A 180 -15.83 8.06 -15.98
N LEU A 181 -15.34 8.62 -14.88
CA LEU A 181 -14.19 9.52 -14.86
C LEU A 181 -12.93 8.71 -14.56
N SER A 182 -11.98 8.71 -15.50
CA SER A 182 -10.68 8.05 -15.36
C SER A 182 -9.60 9.11 -15.25
N CYS A 183 -8.83 9.08 -14.17
CA CYS A 183 -7.80 10.08 -13.88
C CYS A 183 -6.44 9.43 -13.59
N ARG A 184 -5.37 10.22 -13.72
CA ARG A 184 -3.99 9.81 -13.40
C ARG A 184 -3.22 10.96 -12.76
N GLY A 185 -2.06 10.68 -12.17
CA GLY A 185 -1.15 11.68 -11.62
C GLY A 185 -1.43 12.07 -10.18
N PHE A 186 -2.26 11.30 -9.48
CA PHE A 186 -2.53 11.43 -8.05
C PHE A 186 -1.48 10.68 -7.21
N ALA A 187 -1.46 10.90 -5.89
CA ALA A 187 -0.59 10.12 -5.03
C ALA A 187 -1.10 8.67 -4.93
N GLY A 188 -0.17 7.72 -4.80
CA GLY A 188 -0.53 6.31 -4.67
C GLY A 188 -1.40 6.06 -3.43
N SER A 189 -2.47 5.30 -3.61
CA SER A 189 -3.40 4.91 -2.54
C SER A 189 -4.15 6.05 -1.84
N GLU A 190 -4.07 7.31 -2.33
CA GLU A 190 -4.83 8.42 -1.76
C GLU A 190 -6.32 8.34 -2.11
N ARG A 191 -7.14 8.98 -1.27
CA ARG A 191 -8.55 9.22 -1.60
C ARG A 191 -8.68 10.43 -2.49
N VAL A 192 -9.48 10.30 -3.54
CA VAL A 192 -9.75 11.35 -4.53
C VAL A 192 -11.25 11.60 -4.57
N ASP A 193 -11.65 12.82 -4.32
CA ASP A 193 -13.04 13.25 -4.42
C ASP A 193 -13.32 13.75 -5.83
N VAL A 194 -14.38 13.22 -6.43
CA VAL A 194 -14.92 13.67 -7.70
C VAL A 194 -16.07 14.61 -7.42
N THR A 195 -15.97 15.84 -7.93
CA THR A 195 -16.93 16.90 -7.64
C THR A 195 -17.48 17.52 -8.92
N PHE A 196 -18.69 18.08 -8.80
CA PHE A 196 -19.30 18.99 -9.75
C PHE A 196 -19.73 20.24 -8.98
N GLY A 197 -19.07 21.36 -9.22
CA GLY A 197 -19.21 22.53 -8.35
C GLY A 197 -18.83 22.18 -6.91
N ALA A 198 -19.73 22.46 -5.97
CA ALA A 198 -19.55 22.14 -4.55
C ALA A 198 -20.01 20.72 -4.17
N ALA A 199 -20.71 20.02 -5.06
CA ALA A 199 -21.25 18.68 -4.77
C ALA A 199 -20.21 17.59 -5.01
N VAL A 200 -20.02 16.69 -4.04
CA VAL A 200 -19.23 15.47 -4.18
C VAL A 200 -20.09 14.39 -4.82
N LEU A 201 -19.73 13.93 -6.01
CA LEU A 201 -20.45 12.91 -6.77
C LEU A 201 -19.97 11.50 -6.43
N ALA A 202 -18.67 11.35 -6.19
CA ALA A 202 -18.06 10.10 -5.84
C ALA A 202 -16.73 10.33 -5.10
N THR A 203 -16.32 9.34 -4.31
CA THR A 203 -14.98 9.26 -3.73
C THR A 203 -14.38 7.92 -4.15
N ALA A 204 -13.18 7.94 -4.71
CA ALA A 204 -12.46 6.74 -5.11
C ALA A 204 -11.05 6.73 -4.51
N LYS A 205 -10.47 5.54 -4.36
CA LYS A 205 -9.09 5.36 -3.92
C LYS A 205 -8.20 5.22 -5.15
N ALA A 206 -7.12 5.99 -5.21
CA ALA A 206 -6.12 5.84 -6.24
C ALA A 206 -5.41 4.48 -6.13
N THR A 207 -5.05 3.90 -7.25
CA THR A 207 -4.13 2.75 -7.28
C THR A 207 -2.76 3.16 -6.73
N ALA A 208 -1.88 2.20 -6.48
CA ALA A 208 -0.50 2.49 -6.10
C ALA A 208 0.23 3.35 -7.15
N GLY A 209 -0.14 3.24 -8.44
CA GLY A 209 0.38 4.07 -9.54
C GLY A 209 -0.32 5.43 -9.71
N GLY A 210 -1.21 5.83 -8.79
CA GLY A 210 -1.90 7.12 -8.82
C GLY A 210 -2.99 7.26 -9.89
N GLN A 211 -3.58 6.13 -10.31
CA GLN A 211 -4.72 6.10 -11.22
C GLN A 211 -6.02 6.02 -10.42
N VAL A 212 -7.07 6.68 -10.89
CA VAL A 212 -8.40 6.72 -10.27
C VAL A 212 -9.45 6.44 -11.34
N SER A 213 -10.45 5.63 -10.97
CA SER A 213 -11.65 5.42 -11.78
C SER A 213 -12.88 5.56 -10.88
N ALA A 214 -13.81 6.42 -11.28
CA ALA A 214 -15.06 6.66 -10.56
C ALA A 214 -16.22 6.75 -11.52
N SER A 215 -17.32 6.02 -11.24
CA SER A 215 -18.54 6.04 -12.04
C SER A 215 -19.66 6.72 -11.24
N PHE A 216 -20.36 7.63 -11.88
CA PHE A 216 -21.46 8.38 -11.27
C PHE A 216 -22.49 8.79 -12.33
N ALA A 217 -23.66 9.25 -11.92
CA ALA A 217 -24.65 9.82 -12.80
C ALA A 217 -24.36 11.33 -13.02
N VAL A 218 -24.50 11.81 -14.24
CA VAL A 218 -24.42 13.23 -14.54
C VAL A 218 -25.53 13.96 -13.79
N PRO A 219 -25.24 14.99 -12.98
CA PRO A 219 -26.27 15.66 -12.21
C PRO A 219 -27.38 16.27 -13.07
N SER A 220 -28.62 15.94 -12.75
CA SER A 220 -29.82 16.43 -13.45
C SER A 220 -30.54 17.57 -12.74
N GLY A 221 -30.19 17.86 -11.48
CA GLY A 221 -30.92 18.80 -10.63
C GLY A 221 -30.38 20.25 -10.61
N PHE A 222 -29.34 20.57 -11.39
CA PHE A 222 -28.80 21.93 -11.42
C PHE A 222 -29.45 22.78 -12.50
N ALA A 223 -29.68 24.07 -12.21
CA ALA A 223 -30.18 25.00 -13.18
C ALA A 223 -29.32 24.98 -14.46
N GLY A 224 -29.94 24.70 -15.58
CA GLY A 224 -29.26 24.56 -16.88
C GLY A 224 -28.75 23.14 -17.22
N SER A 225 -28.98 22.12 -16.39
CA SER A 225 -28.60 20.73 -16.70
C SER A 225 -29.36 20.13 -17.90
N HIS A 226 -30.42 20.75 -18.33
CA HIS A 226 -31.26 20.32 -19.46
C HIS A 226 -30.97 21.04 -20.78
N TYR A 227 -30.04 22.01 -20.80
CA TYR A 227 -29.74 22.73 -22.04
C TYR A 227 -28.78 21.94 -22.92
N PRO A 228 -29.18 21.55 -24.15
CA PRO A 228 -28.31 20.91 -25.10
C PRO A 228 -27.06 21.76 -25.41
N GLY A 229 -25.91 21.07 -25.53
CA GLY A 229 -24.63 21.72 -25.79
C GLY A 229 -23.93 22.31 -24.58
N ARG A 230 -24.56 22.27 -23.40
CA ARG A 230 -23.92 22.69 -22.15
C ARG A 230 -22.71 21.78 -21.84
N LYS A 231 -21.64 22.44 -21.40
CA LYS A 231 -20.41 21.75 -20.98
C LYS A 231 -20.32 21.74 -19.47
N ASP A 232 -20.36 20.55 -18.88
CA ASP A 232 -20.19 20.33 -17.46
C ASP A 232 -18.74 19.91 -17.17
N THR A 233 -18.12 20.54 -16.19
CA THR A 233 -16.75 20.22 -15.80
C THR A 233 -16.76 19.45 -14.47
N PHE A 234 -16.31 18.22 -14.52
CA PHE A 234 -16.05 17.40 -13.34
C PHE A 234 -14.61 17.59 -12.88
N GLN A 235 -14.42 17.73 -11.58
CA GLN A 235 -13.09 17.84 -10.98
C GLN A 235 -12.81 16.64 -10.10
N ALA A 236 -11.57 16.15 -10.16
CA ALA A 236 -11.04 15.17 -9.24
C ALA A 236 -9.97 15.84 -8.36
N LYS A 237 -10.11 15.78 -7.04
CA LYS A 237 -9.17 16.39 -6.08
C LYS A 237 -8.62 15.33 -5.13
N GLY A 238 -7.31 15.17 -5.11
CA GLY A 238 -6.59 14.30 -4.17
C GLY A 238 -6.57 14.93 -2.77
N ARG A 239 -6.94 14.15 -1.75
CA ARG A 239 -6.98 14.63 -0.36
C ARG A 239 -5.59 14.82 0.26
N GLN A 240 -4.61 14.04 -0.16
CA GLN A 240 -3.24 14.13 0.37
C GLN A 240 -2.35 14.99 -0.51
N SER A 241 -2.40 14.79 -1.82
CA SER A 241 -1.58 15.53 -2.78
C SER A 241 -2.09 16.94 -3.06
N ALA A 242 -3.34 17.23 -2.71
CA ALA A 242 -4.09 18.45 -3.08
C ALA A 242 -4.13 18.71 -4.61
N LYS A 243 -3.70 17.73 -5.42
CA LYS A 243 -3.73 17.85 -6.88
C LYS A 243 -5.15 17.84 -7.40
N VAL A 244 -5.38 18.62 -8.45
CA VAL A 244 -6.68 18.75 -9.11
C VAL A 244 -6.53 18.46 -10.59
N ALA A 245 -7.44 17.67 -11.13
CA ALA A 245 -7.61 17.45 -12.56
C ALA A 245 -9.08 17.58 -12.93
N SER A 246 -9.36 17.94 -14.16
CA SER A 246 -10.73 18.12 -14.64
C SER A 246 -10.97 17.41 -15.97
N ALA A 247 -12.23 17.08 -16.23
CA ALA A 247 -12.72 16.59 -17.50
C ALA A 247 -14.06 17.23 -17.82
N THR A 248 -14.32 17.49 -19.10
CA THR A 248 -15.53 18.15 -19.58
C THR A 248 -16.46 17.13 -20.22
N PHE A 249 -17.73 17.20 -19.86
CA PHE A 249 -18.85 16.45 -20.43
C PHE A 249 -19.81 17.40 -21.13
N THR A 250 -20.34 17.03 -22.29
CA THR A 250 -21.32 17.83 -23.01
C THR A 250 -22.69 17.19 -22.87
N VAL A 251 -23.65 17.94 -22.35
CA VAL A 251 -25.04 17.52 -22.22
C VAL A 251 -25.71 17.58 -23.60
N THR A 252 -26.33 16.47 -24.02
CA THR A 252 -27.16 16.40 -25.22
C THR A 252 -28.63 16.51 -24.80
N GLY A 253 -29.42 17.13 -25.66
CA GLY A 253 -30.87 17.26 -25.49
C GLY A 253 -31.59 16.00 -25.88
#